data_432858f9d39d84d456860af23a0652f2
#
_entry.id   432858f9d39d84d456860af23a0652f2
#
_cell.length_a   1.000
_cell.length_b   1.000
_cell.length_c   1.000
_cell.angle_alpha   90.00
_cell.angle_beta   90.00
_cell.angle_gamma   90.00
#
_symmetry.space_group_name_H-M   'P 1'
#
loop_
_entity.id
_entity.type
_entity.pdbx_description
1 polymer ?
#
loop_
_entity_poly.entity_id
_entity_poly.type
_entity_poly.pdbx_seq_one_letter_code
_entity_poly.pdbx_strand_id
1 'polypeptide(L)'
;MSKKKINIAIIGATGFTGLDLVFLLSKHPKVKIVNLCATKNIGKKITFFDKRIKKNLPKISSSKNIDWSILDLVFLSLPNGEAQKLIKKVYYKHENLRFIDLSADFRIKNPKKYKSIYKINHNAPKLQSKSIYAISEFVKNEIKQFRIIANPG
;
A
#
# COMPACT_ATOMS: atom_id res chain seq x y z
N MET A 1 5.08 -25.68 -14.24
CA MET A 1 3.91 -25.05 -13.58
C MET A 1 4.20 -23.58 -13.35
N SER A 2 3.43 -22.65 -13.95
CA SER A 2 3.57 -21.20 -13.70
C SER A 2 3.18 -20.92 -12.23
N LYS A 3 4.11 -20.41 -11.43
CA LYS A 3 3.81 -20.02 -10.03
C LYS A 3 2.73 -18.95 -10.03
N LYS A 4 1.66 -19.14 -9.26
CA LYS A 4 0.56 -18.18 -9.10
C LYS A 4 1.13 -16.80 -8.75
N LYS A 5 0.76 -15.77 -9.50
CA LYS A 5 1.17 -14.39 -9.23
C LYS A 5 0.39 -13.82 -8.07
N ILE A 6 1.03 -12.96 -7.30
CA ILE A 6 0.42 -12.18 -6.20
C ILE A 6 -0.38 -11.04 -6.82
N ASN A 7 -1.67 -10.97 -6.54
CA ASN A 7 -2.54 -9.87 -6.95
C ASN A 7 -2.34 -8.66 -6.04
N ILE A 8 -2.00 -7.52 -6.61
CA ILE A 8 -1.74 -6.31 -5.83
C ILE A 8 -2.59 -5.12 -6.28
N ALA A 9 -2.87 -4.24 -5.32
CA ALA A 9 -3.33 -2.89 -5.57
C ALA A 9 -2.28 -1.86 -5.16
N ILE A 10 -2.19 -0.75 -5.89
CA ILE A 10 -1.37 0.41 -5.53
C ILE A 10 -2.30 1.60 -5.35
N ILE A 11 -2.40 2.12 -4.13
CA ILE A 11 -3.25 3.26 -3.78
C ILE A 11 -2.35 4.48 -3.59
N GLY A 12 -2.67 5.56 -4.29
CA GLY A 12 -1.79 6.70 -4.49
C GLY A 12 -0.86 6.52 -5.71
N ALA A 13 -1.31 5.76 -6.70
CA ALA A 13 -0.52 5.33 -7.87
C ALA A 13 0.03 6.49 -8.73
N THR A 14 -0.56 7.68 -8.67
CA THR A 14 -0.14 8.86 -9.46
C THR A 14 0.79 9.81 -8.70
N GLY A 15 1.09 9.54 -7.42
CA GLY A 15 2.13 10.25 -6.67
C GLY A 15 3.53 9.80 -7.07
N PHE A 16 4.58 10.54 -6.70
CA PHE A 16 5.97 10.21 -7.04
C PHE A 16 6.34 8.78 -6.63
N THR A 17 6.18 8.45 -5.37
CA THR A 17 6.44 7.09 -4.85
C THR A 17 5.53 6.04 -5.50
N GLY A 18 4.26 6.39 -5.76
CA GLY A 18 3.31 5.51 -6.43
C GLY A 18 3.73 5.17 -7.86
N LEU A 19 4.19 6.15 -8.64
CA LEU A 19 4.68 5.93 -10.01
C LEU A 19 5.92 5.03 -10.04
N ASP A 20 6.87 5.24 -9.14
CA ASP A 20 8.05 4.39 -9.03
C ASP A 20 7.69 2.95 -8.64
N LEU A 21 6.75 2.77 -7.71
CA LEU A 21 6.21 1.44 -7.38
C LEU A 21 5.56 0.78 -8.60
N VAL A 22 4.72 1.49 -9.34
CA VAL A 22 4.09 0.95 -10.55
C VAL A 22 5.14 0.54 -11.56
N PHE A 23 6.15 1.39 -11.79
CA PHE A 23 7.26 1.09 -12.71
C PHE A 23 8.00 -0.18 -12.30
N LEU A 24 8.42 -0.30 -11.05
CA LEU A 24 9.17 -1.45 -10.52
C LEU A 24 8.32 -2.73 -10.53
N LEU A 25 7.10 -2.65 -9.99
CA LEU A 25 6.23 -3.82 -9.83
C LEU A 25 5.62 -4.29 -11.15
N SER A 26 5.48 -3.41 -12.15
CA SER A 26 5.06 -3.82 -13.50
C SER A 26 6.03 -4.81 -14.16
N LYS A 27 7.30 -4.78 -13.79
CA LYS A 27 8.36 -5.67 -14.29
C LYS A 27 8.56 -6.91 -13.41
N HIS A 28 7.96 -6.94 -12.21
CA HIS A 28 8.20 -8.02 -11.26
C HIS A 28 7.51 -9.32 -11.70
N PRO A 29 8.25 -10.46 -11.81
CA PRO A 29 7.73 -11.68 -12.42
C PRO A 29 6.62 -12.35 -11.61
N LYS A 30 6.60 -12.16 -10.28
CA LYS A 30 5.64 -12.78 -9.35
C LYS A 30 4.44 -11.90 -9.00
N VAL A 31 4.31 -10.72 -9.62
CA VAL A 31 3.27 -9.74 -9.29
C VAL A 31 2.33 -9.52 -10.46
N LYS A 32 1.04 -9.37 -10.16
CA LYS A 32 0.01 -8.89 -11.07
C LYS A 32 -0.64 -7.66 -10.44
N ILE A 33 -0.44 -6.49 -11.05
CA ILE A 33 -1.13 -5.27 -10.66
C ILE A 33 -2.56 -5.36 -11.17
N VAL A 34 -3.53 -5.43 -10.26
CA VAL A 34 -4.97 -5.53 -10.60
C VAL A 34 -5.71 -4.22 -10.36
N ASN A 35 -5.22 -3.35 -9.48
CA ASN A 35 -5.78 -2.02 -9.27
C ASN A 35 -4.68 -0.96 -9.17
N LEU A 36 -4.92 0.16 -9.84
CA LEU A 36 -4.18 1.41 -9.68
C LEU A 36 -5.17 2.47 -9.23
N CYS A 37 -5.01 3.00 -8.01
CA CYS A 37 -5.97 3.91 -7.43
C CYS A 37 -5.38 5.29 -7.16
N ALA A 38 -6.20 6.31 -7.45
CA ALA A 38 -5.94 7.69 -7.12
C ALA A 38 -7.25 8.46 -6.85
N THR A 39 -7.16 9.67 -6.31
CA THR A 39 -8.32 10.55 -6.08
C THR A 39 -8.67 11.36 -7.32
N LYS A 40 -7.69 11.62 -8.18
CA LYS A 40 -7.84 12.37 -9.43
C LYS A 40 -7.45 11.49 -10.62
N ASN A 41 -7.82 11.95 -11.82
CA ASN A 41 -7.44 11.31 -13.07
C ASN A 41 -8.01 9.89 -13.28
N ILE A 42 -9.17 9.62 -12.71
CA ILE A 42 -9.91 8.36 -12.89
C ILE A 42 -10.16 8.11 -14.39
N GLY A 43 -9.99 6.87 -14.83
CA GLY A 43 -10.15 6.44 -16.23
C GLY A 43 -8.93 6.65 -17.12
N LYS A 44 -7.93 7.44 -16.70
CA LYS A 44 -6.70 7.63 -17.47
C LYS A 44 -5.77 6.41 -17.34
N LYS A 45 -4.93 6.19 -18.36
CA LYS A 45 -3.84 5.20 -18.31
C LYS A 45 -2.68 5.76 -17.49
N ILE A 46 -2.02 4.93 -16.71
CA ILE A 46 -0.87 5.32 -15.88
C ILE A 46 0.33 5.77 -16.74
N THR A 47 0.44 5.26 -17.97
CA THR A 47 1.47 5.65 -18.93
C THR A 47 1.42 7.12 -19.34
N PHE A 48 0.30 7.80 -19.07
CA PHE A 48 0.18 9.26 -19.26
C PHE A 48 1.05 10.03 -18.26
N PHE A 49 1.25 9.48 -17.05
CA PHE A 49 2.00 10.11 -15.97
C PHE A 49 3.46 9.70 -15.94
N ASP A 50 3.78 8.48 -16.41
CA ASP A 50 5.14 7.99 -16.45
C ASP A 50 5.39 7.13 -17.71
N LYS A 51 6.15 7.69 -18.63
CA LYS A 51 6.49 7.04 -19.90
C LYS A 51 7.45 5.83 -19.76
N ARG A 52 8.08 5.66 -18.59
CA ARG A 52 8.89 4.47 -18.30
C ARG A 52 8.03 3.20 -18.20
N ILE A 53 6.72 3.37 -17.89
CA ILE A 53 5.76 2.28 -17.77
C ILE A 53 5.21 1.96 -19.15
N LYS A 54 5.70 0.89 -19.75
CA LYS A 54 5.30 0.46 -21.11
C LYS A 54 4.25 -0.66 -21.12
N LYS A 55 3.99 -1.28 -19.95
CA LYS A 55 3.06 -2.39 -19.83
C LYS A 55 1.61 -1.91 -19.87
N ASN A 56 0.75 -2.68 -20.53
CA ASN A 56 -0.69 -2.43 -20.44
C ASN A 56 -1.18 -2.83 -19.05
N LEU A 57 -1.53 -1.83 -18.26
CA LEU A 57 -1.99 -1.96 -16.88
C LEU A 57 -3.44 -1.45 -16.78
N PRO A 58 -4.16 -1.80 -15.68
CA PRO A 58 -5.49 -1.24 -15.44
C PRO A 58 -5.49 0.29 -15.48
N LYS A 59 -6.59 0.86 -15.93
CA LYS A 59 -6.81 2.31 -15.84
C LYS A 59 -6.91 2.73 -14.37
N ILE A 60 -6.57 3.97 -14.08
CA ILE A 60 -6.70 4.56 -12.75
C ILE A 60 -8.16 4.53 -12.32
N SER A 61 -8.42 4.01 -11.13
CA SER A 61 -9.75 3.88 -10.53
C SER A 61 -9.81 4.51 -9.14
N SER A 62 -11.02 4.64 -8.60
CA SER A 62 -11.22 4.99 -7.19
C SER A 62 -10.96 3.78 -6.30
N SER A 63 -10.35 4.00 -5.13
CA SER A 63 -10.22 2.96 -4.10
C SER A 63 -11.56 2.45 -3.55
N LYS A 64 -12.66 3.18 -3.80
CA LYS A 64 -14.02 2.75 -3.45
C LYS A 64 -14.50 1.56 -4.30
N ASN A 65 -13.92 1.36 -5.47
CA ASN A 65 -14.31 0.33 -6.44
C ASN A 65 -13.40 -0.92 -6.39
N ILE A 66 -12.58 -1.05 -5.35
CA ILE A 66 -11.70 -2.22 -5.18
C ILE A 66 -12.52 -3.41 -4.70
N ASP A 67 -12.39 -4.52 -5.39
CA ASP A 67 -12.73 -5.84 -4.86
C ASP A 67 -11.53 -6.35 -4.02
N TRP A 68 -11.64 -6.19 -2.72
CA TRP A 68 -10.59 -6.58 -1.77
C TRP A 68 -10.39 -8.09 -1.66
N SER A 69 -11.38 -8.89 -2.05
CA SER A 69 -11.37 -10.35 -1.91
C SER A 69 -10.37 -11.02 -2.84
N ILE A 70 -10.05 -10.37 -3.97
CA ILE A 70 -9.12 -10.91 -4.98
C ILE A 70 -7.66 -10.50 -4.73
N LEU A 71 -7.42 -9.62 -3.73
CA LEU A 71 -6.10 -9.06 -3.45
C LEU A 71 -5.33 -9.87 -2.42
N ASP A 72 -4.05 -10.03 -2.66
CA ASP A 72 -3.09 -10.60 -1.70
C ASP A 72 -2.34 -9.50 -0.94
N LEU A 73 -2.08 -8.35 -1.59
CA LEU A 73 -1.25 -7.28 -1.04
C LEU A 73 -1.68 -5.90 -1.56
N VAL A 74 -1.62 -4.91 -0.68
CA VAL A 74 -1.90 -3.50 -1.01
C VAL A 74 -0.72 -2.63 -0.64
N PHE A 75 -0.25 -1.83 -1.59
CA PHE A 75 0.70 -0.76 -1.35
C PHE A 75 -0.04 0.56 -1.16
N LEU A 76 0.34 1.30 -0.12
CA LEU A 76 -0.27 2.56 0.27
C LEU A 76 0.76 3.67 0.16
N SER A 77 0.63 4.50 -0.87
CA SER A 77 1.43 5.71 -1.08
C SER A 77 0.51 6.93 -0.90
N LEU A 78 0.09 7.15 0.33
CA LEU A 78 -0.93 8.11 0.71
C LEU A 78 -0.38 9.20 1.64
N PRO A 79 -1.02 10.37 1.71
CA PRO A 79 -0.72 11.36 2.75
C PRO A 79 -0.94 10.80 4.15
N ASN A 80 -0.24 11.38 5.14
CA ASN A 80 -0.38 11.01 6.55
C ASN A 80 -1.84 11.06 7.00
N GLY A 81 -2.27 10.05 7.76
CA GLY A 81 -3.63 9.91 8.26
C GLY A 81 -4.57 9.10 7.35
N GLU A 82 -4.28 9.01 6.06
CA GLU A 82 -5.17 8.33 5.11
C GLU A 82 -4.95 6.81 5.06
N ALA A 83 -3.70 6.35 5.17
CA ALA A 83 -3.41 4.91 5.20
C ALA A 83 -4.05 4.24 6.41
N GLN A 84 -3.95 4.85 7.59
CA GLN A 84 -4.57 4.32 8.82
C GLN A 84 -6.09 4.22 8.74
N LYS A 85 -6.77 5.19 8.11
CA LYS A 85 -8.22 5.16 7.90
C LYS A 85 -8.63 3.99 7.00
N LEU A 86 -7.91 3.82 5.90
CA LEU A 86 -8.19 2.78 4.94
C LEU A 86 -7.90 1.38 5.51
N ILE A 87 -6.74 1.19 6.13
CA ILE A 87 -6.39 -0.10 6.75
C ILE A 87 -7.40 -0.45 7.85
N LYS A 88 -7.79 0.49 8.72
CA LYS A 88 -8.81 0.28 9.76
C LYS A 88 -10.12 -0.26 9.17
N LYS A 89 -10.54 0.26 8.02
CA LYS A 89 -11.80 -0.15 7.36
C LYS A 89 -11.74 -1.56 6.79
N VAL A 90 -10.55 -2.00 6.32
CA VAL A 90 -10.39 -3.21 5.50
C VAL A 90 -9.79 -4.38 6.30
N TYR A 91 -8.91 -4.10 7.26
CA TYR A 91 -8.08 -5.08 7.96
C TYR A 91 -8.83 -6.26 8.57
N TYR A 92 -9.94 -6.00 9.27
CA TYR A 92 -10.69 -7.05 9.95
C TYR A 92 -11.66 -7.83 9.05
N LYS A 93 -11.92 -7.31 7.85
CA LYS A 93 -12.83 -7.93 6.87
C LYS A 93 -12.10 -8.89 5.94
N HIS A 94 -10.78 -8.76 5.80
CA HIS A 94 -9.96 -9.53 4.86
C HIS A 94 -8.70 -10.03 5.56
N GLU A 95 -8.80 -11.18 6.23
CA GLU A 95 -7.78 -11.70 7.15
C GLU A 95 -6.46 -12.05 6.47
N ASN A 96 -6.48 -12.45 5.20
CA ASN A 96 -5.28 -12.81 4.44
C ASN A 96 -4.62 -11.62 3.74
N LEU A 97 -5.29 -10.47 3.68
CA LEU A 97 -4.78 -9.30 2.98
C LEU A 97 -3.65 -8.64 3.78
N ARG A 98 -2.55 -8.35 3.09
CA ARG A 98 -1.38 -7.66 3.64
C ARG A 98 -1.29 -6.23 3.13
N PHE A 99 -0.63 -5.38 3.90
CA PHE A 99 -0.48 -3.95 3.61
C PHE A 99 0.99 -3.55 3.74
N ILE A 100 1.51 -2.86 2.72
CA ILE A 100 2.79 -2.16 2.79
C ILE A 100 2.48 -0.67 2.77
N ASP A 101 2.70 -0.03 3.92
CA ASP A 101 2.47 1.39 4.11
C ASP A 101 3.76 2.17 3.88
N LEU A 102 3.76 3.02 2.86
CA LEU A 102 4.86 3.93 2.54
C LEU A 102 4.63 5.33 3.13
N SER A 103 3.48 5.54 3.80
CA SER A 103 3.23 6.74 4.59
C SER A 103 3.96 6.67 5.95
N ALA A 104 3.73 7.66 6.79
CA ALA A 104 4.27 7.67 8.15
C ALA A 104 3.37 6.99 9.18
N ASP A 105 2.19 6.52 8.78
CA ASP A 105 1.09 6.19 9.69
C ASP A 105 1.40 5.05 10.66
N PHE A 106 2.15 4.05 10.23
CA PHE A 106 2.45 2.87 11.05
C PHE A 106 3.92 2.75 11.49
N ARG A 107 4.73 3.79 11.29
CA ARG A 107 6.17 3.78 11.70
C ARG A 107 6.36 3.89 13.20
N ILE A 108 5.45 4.57 13.91
CA ILE A 108 5.56 4.84 15.34
C ILE A 108 4.47 4.08 16.09
N LYS A 109 4.87 3.10 16.92
CA LYS A 109 3.92 2.26 17.68
C LYS A 109 3.16 3.01 18.78
N ASN A 110 3.75 4.05 19.37
CA ASN A 110 3.15 4.79 20.48
C ASN A 110 2.26 5.92 19.93
N PRO A 111 0.92 5.91 20.18
CA PRO A 111 -0.01 6.92 19.64
C PRO A 111 0.26 8.34 20.16
N LYS A 112 0.73 8.48 21.42
CA LYS A 112 1.07 9.81 21.97
C LYS A 112 2.29 10.39 21.26
N LYS A 113 3.33 9.55 21.02
CA LYS A 113 4.52 9.96 20.26
C LYS A 113 4.17 10.26 18.79
N TYR A 114 3.29 9.46 18.17
CA TYR A 114 2.78 9.75 16.83
C TYR A 114 2.13 11.14 16.77
N LYS A 115 1.20 11.43 17.70
CA LYS A 115 0.54 12.74 17.81
C LYS A 115 1.54 13.88 18.02
N SER A 116 2.55 13.70 18.86
CA SER A 116 3.55 14.75 19.13
C SER A 116 4.36 15.13 17.89
N ILE A 117 4.67 14.15 17.03
CA ILE A 117 5.48 14.34 15.83
C ILE A 117 4.63 14.82 14.65
N TYR A 118 3.52 14.12 14.36
CA TYR A 118 2.71 14.41 13.16
C TYR A 118 1.55 15.37 13.40
N LYS A 119 1.34 15.81 14.66
CA LYS A 119 0.29 16.78 15.08
C LYS A 119 -1.15 16.32 14.82
N ILE A 120 -1.35 15.06 14.51
CA ILE A 120 -2.67 14.43 14.32
C ILE A 120 -2.83 13.20 15.20
N ASN A 121 -4.07 12.90 15.61
CA ASN A 121 -4.37 11.66 16.31
C ASN A 121 -4.31 10.46 15.35
N HIS A 122 -3.79 9.33 15.85
CA HIS A 122 -3.83 8.09 15.08
C HIS A 122 -5.25 7.47 15.10
N ASN A 123 -5.86 7.25 13.93
CA ASN A 123 -7.23 6.74 13.83
C ASN A 123 -7.36 5.22 14.06
N ALA A 124 -6.23 4.50 14.07
CA ALA A 124 -6.20 3.05 14.24
C ALA A 124 -5.14 2.61 15.28
N PRO A 125 -5.18 3.13 16.55
CA PRO A 125 -4.12 2.87 17.53
C PRO A 125 -3.96 1.37 17.87
N LYS A 126 -5.05 0.59 17.84
CA LYS A 126 -5.00 -0.87 18.02
C LYS A 126 -4.26 -1.61 16.91
N LEU A 127 -4.16 -1.03 15.71
CA LEU A 127 -3.43 -1.62 14.58
C LEU A 127 -1.95 -1.24 14.58
N GLN A 128 -1.55 -0.17 15.27
CA GLN A 128 -0.14 0.20 15.42
C GLN A 128 0.67 -0.91 16.11
N SER A 129 0.08 -1.57 17.14
CA SER A 129 0.74 -2.71 17.79
C SER A 129 0.84 -3.96 16.91
N LYS A 130 0.02 -4.05 15.86
CA LYS A 130 -0.02 -5.15 14.88
C LYS A 130 0.80 -4.86 13.63
N SER A 131 1.57 -3.78 13.62
CA SER A 131 2.45 -3.40 12.52
C SER A 131 3.91 -3.61 12.87
N ILE A 132 4.75 -3.74 11.84
CA ILE A 132 6.20 -3.70 11.98
C ILE A 132 6.75 -2.54 11.15
N TYR A 133 7.64 -1.73 11.75
CA TYR A 133 8.46 -0.77 10.99
C TYR A 133 9.68 -1.51 10.49
N ALA A 134 9.81 -1.61 9.19
CA ALA A 134 10.71 -2.57 8.58
C ALA A 134 11.60 -1.94 7.52
N ILE A 135 12.90 -1.94 7.79
CA ILE A 135 13.90 -2.04 6.73
C ILE A 135 14.01 -3.53 6.44
N SER A 136 13.48 -3.95 5.28
CA SER A 136 13.22 -5.36 4.96
C SER A 136 14.45 -6.27 5.08
N GLU A 137 15.64 -5.72 4.85
CA GLU A 137 16.92 -6.42 4.95
C GLU A 137 17.21 -6.88 6.40
N PHE A 138 16.81 -6.09 7.40
CA PHE A 138 17.08 -6.38 8.81
C PHE A 138 15.99 -7.24 9.48
N VAL A 139 14.76 -7.19 8.98
CA VAL A 139 13.61 -7.87 9.61
C VAL A 139 13.03 -8.99 8.73
N LYS A 140 13.84 -9.56 7.86
CA LYS A 140 13.43 -10.53 6.83
C LYS A 140 12.65 -11.73 7.36
N ASN A 141 12.98 -12.23 8.52
CA ASN A 141 12.30 -13.37 9.15
C ASN A 141 11.04 -12.96 9.91
N GLU A 142 11.05 -11.77 10.54
CA GLU A 142 9.96 -11.27 11.37
C GLU A 142 8.81 -10.72 10.52
N ILE A 143 9.11 -10.13 9.36
CA ILE A 143 8.13 -9.45 8.49
C ILE A 143 6.96 -10.37 8.08
N LYS A 144 7.21 -11.68 8.01
CA LYS A 144 6.19 -12.68 7.64
C LYS A 144 5.06 -12.80 8.66
N GLN A 145 5.32 -12.44 9.92
CA GLN A 145 4.36 -12.52 11.03
C GLN A 145 3.38 -11.34 11.04
N PHE A 146 3.69 -10.28 10.29
CA PHE A 146 2.90 -9.05 10.26
C PHE A 146 2.12 -8.91 8.96
N ARG A 147 0.92 -8.36 9.10
CA ARG A 147 0.08 -8.01 7.95
C ARG A 147 0.20 -6.54 7.56
N ILE A 148 0.67 -5.68 8.47
CA ILE A 148 0.92 -4.27 8.22
C ILE A 148 2.43 -4.05 8.34
N ILE A 149 3.05 -3.69 7.23
CA ILE A 149 4.47 -3.40 7.13
C ILE A 149 4.62 -1.91 6.83
N ALA A 150 5.16 -1.15 7.78
CA ALA A 150 5.50 0.25 7.57
C ALA A 150 6.89 0.35 6.97
N ASN A 151 6.97 0.85 5.75
CA ASN A 151 8.24 1.02 5.05
C ASN A 151 8.91 2.35 5.46
N PRO A 152 10.25 2.41 5.57
CA PRO A 152 10.97 3.67 5.71
C PRO A 152 10.67 4.62 4.55
N GLY A 153 10.73 5.92 4.84
CA GLY A 153 10.64 6.98 3.82
C GLY A 153 11.99 7.38 3.33
#